data_4151131a143378d14a14637811e5ae80
#
_entry.id   4151131a143378d14a14637811e5ae80
#
_cell.length_a   1.000
_cell.length_b   1.000
_cell.length_c   1.000
_cell.angle_alpha   90.00
_cell.angle_beta   90.00
_cell.angle_gamma   90.00
#
_symmetry.space_group_name_H-M   'P 1'
#
loop_
_entity.id
_entity.type
_entity.pdbx_description
1 polymer ?
#
loop_
_entity_poly.entity_id
_entity_poly.type
_entity_poly.pdbx_seq_one_letter_code
_entity_poly.pdbx_strand_id
1 'polypeptide(L)'
;YTTIGLRTLTMDDPAFCPVYIGDMKKRDRAYHQGTVWTFPLGAYLRGRIHQLSSCTPEKKAVISGHIKKAFNALEDWLYEGCLGQFAEIYDGGCPTISRGCFAQAWSVGEILRAVSEWEKLQNI
;
A
#
# COMPACT_ATOMS: atom_id res chain seq x y z
N TYR A 1 1.14 -2.89 7.83
CA TYR A 1 0.84 -2.78 6.40
C TYR A 1 1.07 -4.13 5.70
N THR A 2 0.59 -4.25 4.48
CA THR A 2 0.85 -5.36 3.57
C THR A 2 1.87 -4.96 2.51
N THR A 3 2.24 -5.88 1.63
CA THR A 3 3.16 -5.60 0.51
C THR A 3 2.59 -4.63 -0.53
N ILE A 4 1.26 -4.46 -0.57
CA ILE A 4 0.57 -3.62 -1.56
C ILE A 4 -0.13 -2.40 -0.96
N GLY A 5 -0.38 -2.36 0.35
CA GLY A 5 -1.13 -1.25 0.93
C GLY A 5 -1.38 -1.37 2.44
N LEU A 6 -2.30 -0.56 2.93
CA LEU A 6 -2.75 -0.58 4.32
C LEU A 6 -4.14 -1.21 4.42
N ARG A 7 -4.34 -2.08 5.41
CA ARG A 7 -5.68 -2.60 5.74
C ARG A 7 -6.53 -1.51 6.37
N THR A 8 -7.78 -1.48 6.01
CA THR A 8 -8.78 -0.55 6.58
C THR A 8 -9.20 -0.93 8.00
N LEU A 9 -8.99 -2.19 8.38
CA LEU A 9 -9.23 -2.70 9.72
C LEU A 9 -8.20 -3.76 10.08
N THR A 10 -7.87 -3.90 11.37
CA THR A 10 -6.91 -4.91 11.81
C THR A 10 -7.52 -6.30 11.77
N MET A 11 -6.68 -7.32 11.58
CA MET A 11 -7.14 -8.71 11.49
C MET A 11 -7.72 -9.25 12.80
N ASP A 12 -7.40 -8.61 13.93
CA ASP A 12 -7.84 -9.01 15.27
C ASP A 12 -9.22 -8.42 15.62
N ASP A 13 -9.74 -7.50 14.81
CA ASP A 13 -11.05 -6.90 15.04
C ASP A 13 -12.15 -7.87 14.64
N PRO A 14 -13.18 -8.10 15.49
CA PRO A 14 -14.27 -9.02 15.19
C PRO A 14 -15.13 -8.60 14.00
N ALA A 15 -15.07 -7.33 13.57
CA ALA A 15 -15.74 -6.84 12.36
C ALA A 15 -14.91 -7.04 11.10
N PHE A 16 -13.69 -7.60 11.19
CA PHE A 16 -12.80 -7.79 10.04
C PHE A 16 -13.46 -8.59 8.93
N CYS A 17 -13.58 -7.97 7.77
CA CYS A 17 -14.20 -8.52 6.57
C CYS A 17 -13.26 -8.29 5.36
N PRO A 18 -12.28 -9.18 5.14
CA PRO A 18 -11.16 -8.91 4.22
C PRO A 18 -11.49 -9.11 2.74
N VAL A 19 -12.58 -9.80 2.40
CA VAL A 19 -12.85 -10.22 1.01
C VAL A 19 -13.96 -9.37 0.39
N TYR A 20 -13.59 -8.63 -0.66
CA TYR A 20 -14.53 -7.77 -1.40
C TYR A 20 -15.22 -8.55 -2.52
N ILE A 21 -16.26 -9.33 -2.17
CA ILE A 21 -16.99 -10.19 -3.11
C ILE A 21 -18.49 -10.29 -2.75
N GLY A 22 -19.31 -10.62 -3.73
CA GLY A 22 -20.74 -10.86 -3.57
C GLY A 22 -21.61 -9.69 -4.00
N ASP A 23 -22.81 -9.59 -3.39
CA ASP A 23 -23.75 -8.50 -3.62
C ASP A 23 -23.25 -7.16 -3.07
N MET A 24 -23.93 -6.07 -3.42
CA MET A 24 -23.53 -4.71 -3.02
C MET A 24 -23.38 -4.58 -1.50
N LYS A 25 -24.31 -5.12 -0.72
CA LYS A 25 -24.27 -5.03 0.74
C LYS A 25 -23.03 -5.72 1.36
N LYS A 26 -22.65 -6.87 0.81
CA LYS A 26 -21.45 -7.60 1.26
C LYS A 26 -20.18 -6.84 0.89
N ARG A 27 -20.13 -6.31 -0.33
CA ARG A 27 -19.00 -5.52 -0.80
C ARG A 27 -18.83 -4.23 -0.01
N ASP A 28 -19.92 -3.47 0.22
CA ASP A 28 -19.89 -2.26 1.03
C ASP A 28 -19.40 -2.52 2.45
N ARG A 29 -19.81 -3.63 3.04
CA ARG A 29 -19.31 -4.06 4.35
C ARG A 29 -17.79 -4.27 4.34
N ALA A 30 -17.25 -4.95 3.34
CA ALA A 30 -15.82 -5.24 3.24
C ALA A 30 -14.97 -4.00 2.91
N TYR A 31 -15.54 -3.03 2.20
CA TYR A 31 -14.83 -1.90 1.58
C TYR A 31 -13.99 -1.08 2.55
N HIS A 32 -14.45 -0.95 3.81
CA HIS A 32 -13.74 -0.25 4.89
C HIS A 32 -13.54 -1.11 6.15
N GLN A 33 -13.72 -2.43 6.05
CA GLN A 33 -13.66 -3.35 7.18
C GLN A 33 -12.61 -4.44 7.00
N GLY A 34 -11.53 -4.18 6.27
CA GLY A 34 -10.45 -5.15 6.16
C GLY A 34 -9.77 -5.23 4.80
N THR A 35 -10.35 -4.68 3.74
CA THR A 35 -9.67 -4.55 2.44
C THR A 35 -8.41 -3.70 2.57
N VAL A 36 -7.47 -3.94 1.67
CA VAL A 36 -6.20 -3.22 1.57
C VAL A 36 -6.32 -2.13 0.52
N TRP A 37 -5.85 -0.93 0.85
CA TRP A 37 -5.81 0.22 -0.04
C TRP A 37 -4.36 0.66 -0.30
N THR A 38 -4.02 0.86 -1.57
CA THR A 38 -2.64 1.19 -1.96
C THR A 38 -2.29 2.66 -1.71
N PHE A 39 -3.21 3.61 -1.99
CA PHE A 39 -2.88 5.03 -1.85
C PHE A 39 -2.38 5.45 -0.47
N PRO A 40 -2.90 4.92 0.67
CA PRO A 40 -2.39 5.29 1.97
C PRO A 40 -0.96 4.81 2.23
N LEU A 41 -0.52 3.74 1.54
CA LEU A 41 0.86 3.27 1.63
C LEU A 41 1.84 4.32 1.09
N GLY A 42 1.49 5.01 0.00
CA GLY A 42 2.30 6.12 -0.52
C GLY A 42 2.49 7.22 0.52
N ALA A 43 1.41 7.66 1.17
CA ALA A 43 1.48 8.65 2.25
C ALA A 43 2.31 8.15 3.45
N TYR A 44 2.17 6.88 3.83
CA TYR A 44 2.97 6.25 4.89
C TYR A 44 4.46 6.25 4.53
N LEU A 45 4.83 5.82 3.33
CA LEU A 45 6.22 5.78 2.87
C LEU A 45 6.83 7.18 2.85
N ARG A 46 6.11 8.20 2.39
CA ARG A 46 6.54 9.60 2.44
C ARG A 46 6.80 10.08 3.87
N GLY A 47 5.91 9.76 4.81
CA GLY A 47 6.14 10.02 6.23
C GLY A 47 7.42 9.37 6.74
N ARG A 48 7.73 8.13 6.32
CA ARG A 48 8.99 7.44 6.66
C ARG A 48 10.21 8.10 6.02
N ILE A 49 10.10 8.56 4.76
CA ILE A 49 11.14 9.32 4.06
C ILE A 49 11.46 10.62 4.81
N HIS A 50 10.44 11.40 5.16
CA HIS A 50 10.62 12.64 5.91
C HIS A 50 11.26 12.42 7.29
N GLN A 51 10.99 11.29 7.93
CA GLN A 51 11.58 10.94 9.22
C GLN A 51 13.11 10.78 9.15
N LEU A 52 13.69 10.48 7.98
CA LEU A 52 15.14 10.27 7.82
C LEU A 52 15.95 11.51 8.17
N SER A 53 15.42 12.72 7.99
CA SER A 53 16.13 13.96 8.30
C SER A 53 16.43 14.13 9.79
N SER A 54 15.62 13.54 10.68
CA SER A 54 15.68 13.71 12.14
C SER A 54 16.14 12.48 12.91
N CYS A 55 16.56 11.41 12.23
CA CYS A 55 16.95 10.14 12.86
C CYS A 55 18.46 10.00 13.03
N THR A 56 18.88 9.17 14.01
CA THR A 56 20.26 8.71 14.15
C THR A 56 20.68 7.84 12.95
N PRO A 57 21.99 7.70 12.65
CA PRO A 57 22.47 6.88 11.54
C PRO A 57 21.93 5.44 11.55
N GLU A 58 21.85 4.82 12.72
CA GLU A 58 21.35 3.44 12.88
C GLU A 58 19.87 3.35 12.51
N LYS A 59 19.06 4.31 12.99
CA LYS A 59 17.64 4.38 12.64
C LYS A 59 17.43 4.69 11.15
N LYS A 60 18.27 5.54 10.57
CA LYS A 60 18.24 5.82 9.12
C LYS A 60 18.45 4.55 8.31
N ALA A 61 19.43 3.72 8.65
CA ALA A 61 19.69 2.46 7.95
C ALA A 61 18.46 1.51 7.99
N VAL A 62 17.84 1.37 9.16
CA VAL A 62 16.63 0.54 9.32
C VAL A 62 15.46 1.08 8.51
N ILE A 63 15.19 2.38 8.60
CA ILE A 63 14.09 3.02 7.86
C ILE A 63 14.30 2.91 6.36
N SER A 64 15.52 3.19 5.87
CA SER A 64 15.87 3.07 4.46
C SER A 64 15.72 1.65 3.94
N GLY A 65 16.11 0.66 4.73
CA GLY A 65 15.91 -0.75 4.41
C GLY A 65 14.43 -1.11 4.26
N HIS A 66 13.57 -0.61 5.16
CA HIS A 66 12.12 -0.82 5.08
C HIS A 66 11.50 -0.14 3.85
N ILE A 67 11.92 1.09 3.50
CA ILE A 67 11.43 1.80 2.33
C ILE A 67 11.81 1.04 1.04
N LYS A 68 13.08 0.64 0.89
CA LYS A 68 13.54 -0.15 -0.26
C LYS A 68 12.77 -1.45 -0.40
N LYS A 69 12.59 -2.19 0.70
CA LYS A 69 11.82 -3.44 0.70
C LYS A 69 10.37 -3.21 0.27
N ALA A 70 9.76 -2.10 0.70
CA ALA A 70 8.39 -1.78 0.30
C ALA A 70 8.28 -1.46 -1.19
N PHE A 71 9.20 -0.67 -1.75
CA PHE A 71 9.21 -0.37 -3.19
C PHE A 71 9.45 -1.62 -4.04
N ASN A 72 10.42 -2.45 -3.68
CA ASN A 72 10.66 -3.71 -4.40
C ASN A 72 9.42 -4.62 -4.40
N ALA A 73 8.73 -4.71 -3.25
CA ALA A 73 7.50 -5.49 -3.17
C ALA A 73 6.36 -4.90 -4.03
N LEU A 74 6.31 -3.59 -4.21
CA LEU A 74 5.32 -2.93 -5.08
C LEU A 74 5.58 -3.19 -6.57
N GLU A 75 6.81 -3.41 -7.00
CA GLU A 75 7.14 -3.75 -8.38
C GLU A 75 6.46 -5.05 -8.83
N ASP A 76 6.42 -6.06 -7.96
CA ASP A 76 5.75 -7.33 -8.26
C ASP A 76 4.25 -7.13 -8.55
N TRP A 77 3.62 -6.17 -7.87
CA TRP A 77 2.19 -5.86 -8.03
C TRP A 77 1.84 -5.12 -9.32
N LEU A 78 2.81 -4.57 -10.04
CA LEU A 78 2.59 -3.97 -11.36
C LEU A 78 2.24 -4.99 -12.44
N TYR A 79 2.39 -6.27 -12.16
CA TYR A 79 2.08 -7.38 -13.06
C TYR A 79 0.79 -8.13 -12.65
N GLU A 80 0.16 -7.70 -11.56
CA GLU A 80 -1.09 -8.27 -11.05
C GLU A 80 -2.29 -7.41 -11.47
N GLY A 81 -3.31 -8.04 -12.05
CA GLY A 81 -4.51 -7.34 -12.50
C GLY A 81 -4.28 -6.52 -13.77
N CYS A 82 -4.20 -5.20 -13.67
CA CYS A 82 -3.95 -4.31 -14.81
C CYS A 82 -2.45 -3.99 -14.91
N LEU A 83 -1.80 -4.45 -15.96
CA LEU A 83 -0.38 -4.31 -16.20
C LEU A 83 0.08 -2.84 -16.08
N GLY A 84 1.09 -2.60 -15.24
CA GLY A 84 1.65 -1.26 -15.01
C GLY A 84 0.77 -0.33 -14.16
N GLN A 85 -0.27 -0.87 -13.51
CA GLN A 85 -1.21 -0.11 -12.69
C GLN A 85 -1.41 -0.77 -11.31
N PHE A 86 -2.00 -0.01 -10.38
CA PHE A 86 -2.51 -0.55 -9.12
C PHE A 86 -4.03 -0.48 -9.11
N ALA A 87 -4.65 -1.53 -8.60
CA ALA A 87 -6.09 -1.53 -8.36
C ALA A 87 -6.48 -0.55 -7.23
N GLU A 88 -7.75 -0.29 -7.14
CA GLU A 88 -8.33 0.53 -6.07
C GLU A 88 -8.11 -0.09 -4.71
N ILE A 89 -8.46 -1.37 -4.57
CA ILE A 89 -8.39 -2.16 -3.35
C ILE A 89 -7.93 -3.58 -3.64
N TYR A 90 -7.54 -4.27 -2.58
CA TYR A 90 -7.18 -5.69 -2.61
C TYR A 90 -7.84 -6.42 -1.42
N ASP A 91 -8.05 -7.72 -1.56
CA ASP A 91 -8.48 -8.53 -0.43
C ASP A 91 -7.45 -8.45 0.71
N GLY A 92 -7.92 -8.24 1.93
CA GLY A 92 -7.06 -8.06 3.10
C GLY A 92 -6.56 -9.36 3.74
N GLY A 93 -7.06 -10.49 3.23
CA GLY A 93 -6.65 -11.84 3.62
C GLY A 93 -5.64 -12.46 2.64
N CYS A 94 -5.49 -13.77 2.71
CA CYS A 94 -4.66 -14.55 1.80
C CYS A 94 -5.55 -15.57 1.07
N PRO A 95 -5.50 -15.66 -0.27
CA PRO A 95 -4.69 -14.86 -1.16
C PRO A 95 -5.13 -13.39 -1.24
N THR A 96 -4.19 -12.49 -1.50
CA THR A 96 -4.46 -11.08 -1.78
C THR A 96 -4.79 -10.93 -3.26
N ILE A 97 -6.02 -10.55 -3.57
CA ILE A 97 -6.54 -10.44 -4.95
C ILE A 97 -6.98 -9.00 -5.20
N SER A 98 -6.66 -8.46 -6.37
CA SER A 98 -7.10 -7.13 -6.80
C SER A 98 -8.63 -7.06 -6.93
N ARG A 99 -9.22 -5.95 -6.48
CA ARG A 99 -10.66 -5.70 -6.45
C ARG A 99 -10.98 -4.24 -6.77
N GLY A 100 -12.26 -3.93 -6.88
CA GLY A 100 -12.73 -2.59 -7.19
C GLY A 100 -12.35 -2.16 -8.59
N CYS A 101 -11.97 -0.90 -8.77
CA CYS A 101 -11.44 -0.40 -10.03
C CYS A 101 -10.06 -1.01 -10.30
N PHE A 102 -9.87 -1.63 -11.46
CA PHE A 102 -8.63 -2.35 -11.80
C PHE A 102 -7.42 -1.44 -12.05
N ALA A 103 -7.63 -0.14 -12.29
CA ALA A 103 -6.58 0.86 -12.47
C ALA A 103 -7.02 2.16 -11.78
N GLN A 104 -6.43 2.45 -10.62
CA GLN A 104 -6.84 3.58 -9.80
C GLN A 104 -5.75 4.65 -9.76
N ALA A 105 -6.07 5.83 -10.27
CA ALA A 105 -5.12 6.93 -10.43
C ALA A 105 -4.44 7.35 -9.12
N TRP A 106 -5.16 7.48 -8.02
CA TRP A 106 -4.55 7.86 -6.74
C TRP A 106 -3.66 6.78 -6.14
N SER A 107 -3.93 5.49 -6.42
CA SER A 107 -3.04 4.39 -6.00
C SER A 107 -1.68 4.53 -6.67
N VAL A 108 -1.65 4.76 -7.98
CA VAL A 108 -0.41 5.02 -8.73
C VAL A 108 0.22 6.34 -8.32
N GLY A 109 -0.56 7.41 -8.27
CA GLY A 109 -0.06 8.77 -8.00
C GLY A 109 0.64 8.91 -6.65
N GLU A 110 0.07 8.35 -5.57
CA GLU A 110 0.68 8.44 -4.24
C GLU A 110 1.95 7.58 -4.12
N ILE A 111 2.02 6.44 -4.79
CA ILE A 111 3.26 5.64 -4.86
C ILE A 111 4.34 6.38 -5.66
N LEU A 112 4.01 6.93 -6.83
CA LEU A 112 4.95 7.72 -7.64
C LEU A 112 5.49 8.93 -6.88
N ARG A 113 4.67 9.61 -6.09
CA ARG A 113 5.12 10.70 -5.22
C ARG A 113 6.15 10.22 -4.21
N ALA A 114 5.91 9.08 -3.56
CA ALA A 114 6.84 8.51 -2.60
C ALA A 114 8.16 8.09 -3.27
N VAL A 115 8.11 7.47 -4.44
CA VAL A 115 9.31 7.10 -5.22
C VAL A 115 10.11 8.35 -5.60
N SER A 116 9.45 9.38 -6.14
CA SER A 116 10.13 10.63 -6.53
C SER A 116 10.80 11.32 -5.34
N GLU A 117 10.18 11.36 -4.18
CA GLU A 117 10.80 11.92 -2.96
C GLU A 117 12.00 11.07 -2.50
N TRP A 118 11.90 9.76 -2.60
CA TRP A 118 12.98 8.83 -2.28
C TRP A 118 14.20 9.01 -3.20
N GLU A 119 13.98 9.05 -4.51
CA GLU A 119 15.04 9.24 -5.51
C GLU A 119 15.78 10.55 -5.31
N LYS A 120 15.08 11.64 -5.01
CA LYS A 120 15.71 12.93 -4.71
C LYS A 120 16.67 12.86 -3.54
N LEU A 121 16.37 12.06 -2.52
CA LEU A 121 17.26 11.87 -1.37
C LEU A 121 18.48 10.99 -1.68
N GLN A 122 18.39 10.11 -2.67
CA GLN A 122 19.52 9.25 -3.05
C GLN A 122 20.53 9.97 -3.97
N ASN A 123 20.09 11.05 -4.63
CA ASN A 123 20.91 11.83 -5.57
C ASN A 123 21.58 13.07 -4.94
N ILE A 124 21.51 13.22 -3.61
CA ILE A 124 22.20 14.24 -2.81
C ILE A 124 23.40 13.59 -2.12
#